data_20d28d1c97f1a590bccb187068112a82
#
_entry.id   20d28d1c97f1a590bccb187068112a82
#
_cell.length_a   1.000
_cell.length_b   1.000
_cell.length_c   1.000
_cell.angle_alpha   90.00
_cell.angle_beta   90.00
_cell.angle_gamma   90.00
#
_symmetry.space_group_name_H-M   'P 1'
#
loop_
_entity.id
_entity.type
_entity.pdbx_description
1 polymer ?
#
loop_
_entity_poly.entity_id
_entity_poly.type
_entity_poly.pdbx_seq_one_letter_code
_entity_poly.pdbx_strand_id
1 'polypeptide(L)'
;AATQQPFRVLTAQEMVEEMGAGWNLGNTMDGHTGFTPNETLWQHVETTKQVIKTVHDNGFNTVRIPVTWGTMIDDDNGYAINDKWISRVQDIVDYCIEQDMYVIVNIHHDGAEQTGWLRIASDDFDSVKEKYKAVWKQIAKRFKDYDEHLIFESMNEVTGPGNNIQFDMDRVMELNQVFVDTVRGTGSNNAYRWLSVPGRYTNITNTTQYDFRLPEDTVENRLFLSVHYYNWLFGLAEN
;
A
#
# COMPACT_ATOMS: atom_id res chain seq x y z
N ALA A 1 15.75 16.59 1.02
CA ALA A 1 15.83 15.19 1.43
C ALA A 1 15.91 15.16 2.95
N ALA A 2 14.96 14.43 3.58
CA ALA A 2 15.00 14.19 5.02
C ALA A 2 16.34 13.52 5.37
N THR A 3 16.92 13.89 6.49
CA THR A 3 18.13 13.25 7.01
C THR A 3 17.75 11.83 7.41
N GLN A 4 18.19 10.84 6.62
CA GLN A 4 17.93 9.44 6.92
C GLN A 4 18.58 9.05 8.23
N GLN A 5 17.77 8.57 9.17
CA GLN A 5 18.24 7.98 10.41
C GLN A 5 18.68 6.52 10.15
N PRO A 6 19.55 5.94 10.98
CA PRO A 6 19.85 4.50 10.90
C PRO A 6 18.58 3.68 11.09
N PHE A 7 18.39 2.64 10.27
CA PHE A 7 17.26 1.73 10.37
C PHE A 7 17.24 1.01 11.74
N ARG A 8 16.15 1.15 12.48
CA ARG A 8 15.95 0.48 13.77
C ARG A 8 15.21 -0.84 13.58
N VAL A 9 15.65 -1.87 14.27
CA VAL A 9 15.01 -3.19 14.26
C VAL A 9 14.10 -3.27 15.49
N LEU A 10 12.85 -2.85 15.34
CA LEU A 10 11.84 -2.85 16.40
C LEU A 10 11.11 -4.20 16.45
N THR A 11 10.66 -4.60 17.64
CA THR A 11 9.67 -5.66 17.81
C THR A 11 8.30 -5.21 17.26
N ALA A 12 7.39 -6.15 17.02
CA ALA A 12 6.04 -5.83 16.59
C ALA A 12 5.30 -4.94 17.60
N GLN A 13 5.52 -5.18 18.90
CA GLN A 13 4.90 -4.39 19.96
C GLN A 13 5.43 -2.95 19.96
N GLU A 14 6.75 -2.76 19.92
CA GLU A 14 7.37 -1.44 19.86
C GLU A 14 6.89 -0.67 18.62
N MET A 15 6.83 -1.36 17.46
CA MET A 15 6.36 -0.76 16.21
C MET A 15 4.92 -0.26 16.32
N VAL A 16 4.00 -1.07 16.85
CA VAL A 16 2.59 -0.71 17.02
C VAL A 16 2.42 0.43 18.05
N GLU A 17 3.20 0.40 19.14
CA GLU A 17 3.18 1.46 20.16
C GLU A 17 3.65 2.82 19.57
N GLU A 18 4.71 2.80 18.78
CA GLU A 18 5.23 4.01 18.12
C GLU A 18 4.32 4.51 16.99
N MET A 19 3.72 3.61 16.20
CA MET A 19 2.75 3.97 15.14
C MET A 19 1.54 4.70 15.69
N GLY A 20 1.09 4.35 16.90
CA GLY A 20 -0.03 5.02 17.59
C GLY A 20 -1.30 5.12 16.74
N ALA A 21 -1.99 6.27 16.85
CA ALA A 21 -3.16 6.56 16.02
C ALA A 21 -2.73 6.98 14.61
N GLY A 22 -3.38 6.41 13.61
CA GLY A 22 -3.12 6.70 12.19
C GLY A 22 -4.24 7.52 11.53
N TRP A 23 -3.88 8.21 10.46
CA TRP A 23 -4.78 8.96 9.61
C TRP A 23 -4.59 8.60 8.13
N ASN A 24 -5.68 8.44 7.37
CA ASN A 24 -5.61 8.22 5.93
C ASN A 24 -5.61 9.54 5.18
N LEU A 25 -4.59 9.78 4.35
CA LEU A 25 -4.56 10.84 3.36
C LEU A 25 -5.37 10.40 2.12
N GLY A 26 -6.64 10.10 2.32
CA GLY A 26 -7.54 9.60 1.29
C GLY A 26 -8.02 10.68 0.33
N ASN A 27 -8.49 10.27 -0.86
CA ASN A 27 -9.01 11.11 -1.92
C ASN A 27 -7.98 12.12 -2.48
N THR A 28 -6.71 11.82 -2.36
CA THR A 28 -5.58 12.62 -2.86
C THR A 28 -4.79 11.85 -3.91
N MET A 29 -3.72 11.13 -3.52
CA MET A 29 -2.93 10.33 -4.47
C MET A 29 -3.69 9.11 -5.03
N ASP A 30 -4.79 8.74 -4.41
CA ASP A 30 -5.73 7.73 -4.88
C ASP A 30 -6.84 8.30 -5.80
N GLY A 31 -7.07 9.61 -5.81
CA GLY A 31 -8.05 10.26 -6.67
C GLY A 31 -7.80 10.01 -8.16
N HIS A 32 -8.78 9.49 -8.91
CA HIS A 32 -8.60 9.14 -10.32
C HIS A 32 -9.87 9.28 -11.14
N THR A 33 -9.71 9.41 -12.47
CA THR A 33 -10.77 9.23 -13.47
C THR A 33 -10.32 8.17 -14.47
N GLY A 34 -11.06 7.06 -14.59
CA GLY A 34 -10.66 5.96 -15.48
C GLY A 34 -9.25 5.43 -15.20
N PHE A 35 -8.86 5.35 -13.92
CA PHE A 35 -7.52 4.99 -13.45
C PHE A 35 -6.39 5.94 -13.83
N THR A 36 -6.71 7.13 -14.34
CA THR A 36 -5.74 8.23 -14.47
C THR A 36 -5.72 9.01 -13.16
N PRO A 37 -4.67 8.89 -12.34
CA PRO A 37 -4.65 9.54 -11.05
C PRO A 37 -4.40 11.03 -11.16
N ASN A 38 -5.00 11.79 -10.24
CA ASN A 38 -4.79 13.22 -10.10
C ASN A 38 -5.04 13.63 -8.64
N GLU A 39 -4.00 14.12 -7.97
CA GLU A 39 -4.02 14.49 -6.56
C GLU A 39 -5.15 15.47 -6.18
N THR A 40 -5.48 16.38 -7.08
CA THR A 40 -6.46 17.45 -6.80
C THR A 40 -7.87 17.15 -7.29
N LEU A 41 -8.09 15.94 -7.83
CA LEU A 41 -9.37 15.63 -8.48
C LEU A 41 -10.56 15.62 -7.52
N TRP A 42 -10.38 14.98 -6.35
CA TRP A 42 -11.47 14.78 -5.39
C TRP A 42 -11.44 15.77 -4.23
N GLN A 43 -10.26 16.20 -3.78
CA GLN A 43 -10.11 17.16 -2.68
C GLN A 43 -9.86 18.60 -3.12
N HIS A 44 -9.60 18.82 -4.43
CA HIS A 44 -9.35 20.14 -5.04
C HIS A 44 -8.17 20.93 -4.45
N VAL A 45 -7.29 20.28 -3.71
CA VAL A 45 -6.09 20.86 -3.10
C VAL A 45 -4.92 19.88 -3.15
N GLU A 46 -3.71 20.42 -3.25
CA GLU A 46 -2.49 19.62 -3.11
C GLU A 46 -2.14 19.42 -1.63
N THR A 47 -1.57 18.26 -1.31
CA THR A 47 -1.07 17.98 0.03
C THR A 47 0.20 18.79 0.29
N THR A 48 0.20 19.57 1.34
CA THR A 48 1.33 20.40 1.74
C THR A 48 1.97 19.89 3.02
N LYS A 49 3.22 20.31 3.28
CA LYS A 49 3.89 20.09 4.58
C LYS A 49 3.03 20.56 5.76
N GLN A 50 2.29 21.67 5.57
CA GLN A 50 1.43 22.21 6.62
C GLN A 50 0.26 21.29 6.95
N VAL A 51 -0.32 20.61 5.95
CA VAL A 51 -1.38 19.60 6.17
C VAL A 51 -0.84 18.48 7.04
N ILE A 52 0.28 17.88 6.66
CA ILE A 52 0.91 16.79 7.41
C ILE A 52 1.29 17.23 8.82
N LYS A 53 1.91 18.41 8.95
CA LYS A 53 2.22 18.97 10.28
C LYS A 53 0.96 19.15 11.14
N THR A 54 -0.17 19.58 10.56
CA THR A 54 -1.43 19.72 11.29
C THR A 54 -1.94 18.37 11.76
N VAL A 55 -1.83 17.31 10.94
CA VAL A 55 -2.19 15.94 11.33
C VAL A 55 -1.34 15.49 12.52
N HIS A 56 -0.02 15.65 12.44
CA HIS A 56 0.91 15.33 13.52
C HIS A 56 0.59 16.11 14.81
N ASP A 57 0.40 17.44 14.72
CA ASP A 57 0.12 18.30 15.89
C ASP A 57 -1.21 17.94 16.58
N ASN A 58 -2.11 17.22 15.91
CA ASN A 58 -3.35 16.68 16.48
C ASN A 58 -3.20 15.24 17.03
N GLY A 59 -1.98 14.74 17.17
CA GLY A 59 -1.67 13.49 17.87
C GLY A 59 -1.72 12.24 17.01
N PHE A 60 -1.68 12.35 15.68
CA PHE A 60 -1.52 11.22 14.78
C PHE A 60 -0.03 10.95 14.52
N ASN A 61 0.41 9.72 14.74
CA ASN A 61 1.79 9.32 14.51
C ASN A 61 2.00 8.54 13.21
N THR A 62 0.91 8.15 12.53
CA THR A 62 0.98 7.39 11.27
C THR A 62 0.10 8.05 10.21
N VAL A 63 0.61 8.14 8.99
CA VAL A 63 -0.16 8.53 7.79
C VAL A 63 -0.17 7.40 6.80
N ARG A 64 -1.34 6.91 6.39
CA ARG A 64 -1.47 6.03 5.24
C ARG A 64 -1.74 6.89 4.01
N ILE A 65 -0.92 6.72 2.98
CA ILE A 65 -1.00 7.41 1.69
C ILE A 65 -1.51 6.41 0.66
N PRO A 66 -2.82 6.34 0.40
CA PRO A 66 -3.36 5.56 -0.70
C PRO A 66 -2.87 6.11 -2.04
N VAL A 67 -2.40 5.22 -2.93
CA VAL A 67 -1.87 5.65 -4.23
C VAL A 67 -2.47 4.80 -5.35
N THR A 68 -3.12 5.46 -6.32
CA THR A 68 -3.49 4.85 -7.60
C THR A 68 -2.34 5.05 -8.58
N TRP A 69 -1.88 3.99 -9.19
CA TRP A 69 -0.78 4.02 -10.16
C TRP A 69 -1.29 4.02 -11.61
N GLY A 70 -2.35 3.30 -11.89
CA GLY A 70 -3.15 3.31 -13.13
C GLY A 70 -2.38 3.62 -14.39
N THR A 71 -2.79 4.68 -15.09
CA THR A 71 -2.17 5.14 -16.33
C THR A 71 -0.80 5.80 -16.14
N MET A 72 -0.29 5.91 -14.91
CA MET A 72 1.10 6.33 -14.64
C MET A 72 2.10 5.19 -14.84
N ILE A 73 1.62 4.00 -15.22
CA ILE A 73 2.44 2.85 -15.59
C ILE A 73 2.43 2.73 -17.11
N ASP A 74 3.60 2.74 -17.73
CA ASP A 74 3.78 2.58 -19.19
C ASP A 74 3.92 1.09 -19.52
N ASP A 75 2.83 0.48 -19.99
CA ASP A 75 2.75 -0.95 -20.29
C ASP A 75 3.66 -1.33 -21.48
N ASP A 76 3.91 -0.42 -22.40
CA ASP A 76 4.75 -0.66 -23.59
C ASP A 76 6.25 -0.51 -23.28
N ASN A 77 6.60 0.05 -22.11
CA ASN A 77 7.97 0.29 -21.68
C ASN A 77 8.33 -0.46 -20.40
N GLY A 78 8.04 -1.75 -20.36
CA GLY A 78 8.41 -2.61 -19.23
C GLY A 78 7.77 -2.19 -17.90
N TYR A 79 6.58 -1.62 -17.97
CA TYR A 79 5.81 -1.15 -16.81
C TYR A 79 6.48 0.01 -16.07
N ALA A 80 7.19 0.89 -16.79
CA ALA A 80 7.87 2.03 -16.19
C ALA A 80 6.85 2.98 -15.51
N ILE A 81 7.10 3.32 -14.27
CA ILE A 81 6.29 4.30 -13.53
C ILE A 81 6.70 5.71 -13.95
N ASN A 82 5.72 6.59 -14.16
CA ASN A 82 5.95 8.00 -14.44
C ASN A 82 6.76 8.64 -13.29
N ASP A 83 7.94 9.18 -13.61
CA ASP A 83 8.86 9.71 -12.60
C ASP A 83 8.30 10.92 -11.83
N LYS A 84 7.48 11.77 -12.49
CA LYS A 84 6.84 12.89 -11.80
C LYS A 84 5.83 12.42 -10.75
N TRP A 85 5.08 11.34 -11.07
CA TRP A 85 4.09 10.78 -10.15
C TRP A 85 4.75 10.15 -8.93
N ILE A 86 5.71 9.26 -9.13
CA ILE A 86 6.41 8.63 -7.99
C ILE A 86 7.24 9.66 -7.21
N SER A 87 7.78 10.71 -7.85
CA SER A 87 8.45 11.81 -7.14
C SER A 87 7.47 12.60 -6.28
N ARG A 88 6.23 12.81 -6.76
CA ARG A 88 5.20 13.47 -5.95
C ARG A 88 4.77 12.63 -4.75
N VAL A 89 4.63 11.32 -4.92
CA VAL A 89 4.42 10.40 -3.78
C VAL A 89 5.56 10.52 -2.78
N GLN A 90 6.80 10.57 -3.26
CA GLN A 90 7.98 10.73 -2.43
C GLN A 90 7.98 12.05 -1.65
N ASP A 91 7.58 13.16 -2.26
CA ASP A 91 7.48 14.46 -1.57
C ASP A 91 6.55 14.37 -0.35
N ILE A 92 5.39 13.68 -0.50
CA ILE A 92 4.44 13.52 0.60
C ILE A 92 4.98 12.57 1.68
N VAL A 93 5.65 11.50 1.28
CA VAL A 93 6.38 10.62 2.22
C VAL A 93 7.41 11.44 3.01
N ASP A 94 8.22 12.25 2.32
CA ASP A 94 9.22 13.11 2.96
C ASP A 94 8.59 14.10 3.96
N TYR A 95 7.41 14.65 3.65
CA TYR A 95 6.69 15.52 4.59
C TYR A 95 6.32 14.82 5.90
N CYS A 96 5.96 13.54 5.82
CA CYS A 96 5.65 12.72 7.01
C CYS A 96 6.92 12.37 7.79
N ILE A 97 7.97 11.91 7.10
CA ILE A 97 9.27 11.57 7.72
C ILE A 97 9.89 12.80 8.41
N GLU A 98 9.77 14.00 7.84
CA GLU A 98 10.23 15.25 8.46
C GLU A 98 9.52 15.57 9.78
N GLN A 99 8.34 14.97 10.03
CA GLN A 99 7.60 15.09 11.31
C GLN A 99 7.79 13.86 12.21
N ASP A 100 8.74 12.96 11.89
CA ASP A 100 8.99 11.72 12.64
C ASP A 100 7.77 10.78 12.68
N MET A 101 6.94 10.79 11.62
CA MET A 101 5.73 9.99 11.50
C MET A 101 5.98 8.71 10.71
N TYR A 102 5.26 7.65 11.07
CA TYR A 102 5.16 6.44 10.26
C TYR A 102 4.32 6.69 9.01
N VAL A 103 4.72 6.04 7.91
CA VAL A 103 4.08 6.23 6.61
C VAL A 103 3.78 4.88 5.98
N ILE A 104 2.55 4.68 5.51
CA ILE A 104 2.16 3.48 4.77
C ILE A 104 1.84 3.89 3.33
N VAL A 105 2.54 3.29 2.36
CA VAL A 105 2.29 3.49 0.92
C VAL A 105 1.81 2.19 0.30
N ASN A 106 0.81 2.25 -0.59
CA ASN A 106 0.20 1.07 -1.21
C ASN A 106 -0.04 1.20 -2.73
N ILE A 107 -0.66 0.16 -3.28
CA ILE A 107 -1.38 0.16 -4.56
C ILE A 107 -2.87 0.16 -4.21
N HIS A 108 -3.62 1.24 -4.56
CA HIS A 108 -4.95 1.46 -4.01
C HIS A 108 -6.10 1.04 -4.92
N HIS A 109 -6.52 1.89 -5.87
CA HIS A 109 -7.69 1.60 -6.72
C HIS A 109 -7.38 0.73 -7.94
N ASP A 110 -6.15 0.37 -8.17
CA ASP A 110 -5.69 -0.40 -9.33
C ASP A 110 -6.32 -1.81 -9.45
N GLY A 111 -6.86 -2.34 -8.34
CA GLY A 111 -7.61 -3.59 -8.28
C GLY A 111 -9.11 -3.43 -8.01
N ALA A 112 -9.62 -2.18 -8.01
CA ALA A 112 -11.01 -1.91 -7.70
C ALA A 112 -11.95 -2.42 -8.80
N GLU A 113 -13.10 -2.94 -8.38
CA GLU A 113 -14.23 -3.32 -9.26
C GLU A 113 -13.86 -4.21 -10.45
N GLN A 114 -12.73 -4.91 -10.40
CA GLN A 114 -12.21 -5.77 -11.46
C GLN A 114 -11.97 -5.04 -12.81
N THR A 115 -11.95 -3.72 -12.79
CA THR A 115 -11.76 -2.88 -13.99
C THR A 115 -10.36 -2.28 -14.08
N GLY A 116 -9.63 -2.23 -12.95
CA GLY A 116 -8.23 -1.84 -12.92
C GLY A 116 -7.30 -2.89 -13.54
N TRP A 117 -6.02 -2.60 -13.61
CA TRP A 117 -5.04 -3.55 -14.15
C TRP A 117 -4.72 -4.71 -13.18
N LEU A 118 -4.85 -4.50 -11.87
CA LEU A 118 -4.58 -5.52 -10.83
C LEU A 118 -5.80 -6.43 -10.65
N ARG A 119 -6.11 -7.24 -11.68
CA ARG A 119 -7.29 -8.11 -11.72
C ARG A 119 -6.95 -9.54 -11.34
N ILE A 120 -7.37 -9.95 -10.15
CA ILE A 120 -7.20 -11.35 -9.71
C ILE A 120 -8.09 -12.34 -10.49
N ALA A 121 -9.15 -11.87 -11.14
CA ALA A 121 -10.02 -12.68 -11.99
C ALA A 121 -9.54 -12.80 -13.45
N SER A 122 -8.37 -12.25 -13.79
CA SER A 122 -7.83 -12.33 -15.15
C SER A 122 -7.56 -13.77 -15.56
N ASP A 123 -7.91 -14.12 -16.80
CA ASP A 123 -7.51 -15.40 -17.41
C ASP A 123 -5.97 -15.45 -17.59
N ASP A 124 -5.35 -14.30 -17.84
CA ASP A 124 -3.89 -14.13 -17.89
C ASP A 124 -3.38 -13.53 -16.58
N PHE A 125 -3.46 -14.31 -15.52
CA PHE A 125 -3.02 -13.88 -14.20
C PHE A 125 -1.50 -13.78 -14.08
N ASP A 126 -0.77 -14.51 -14.89
CA ASP A 126 0.70 -14.44 -14.92
C ASP A 126 1.19 -13.07 -15.39
N SER A 127 0.57 -12.50 -16.40
CA SER A 127 0.85 -11.11 -16.82
C SER A 127 0.50 -10.09 -15.75
N VAL A 128 -0.57 -10.31 -14.98
CA VAL A 128 -0.91 -9.45 -13.83
C VAL A 128 0.19 -9.51 -12.76
N LYS A 129 0.67 -10.72 -12.43
CA LYS A 129 1.78 -10.90 -11.47
C LYS A 129 3.08 -10.25 -11.96
N GLU A 130 3.37 -10.35 -13.26
CA GLU A 130 4.55 -9.75 -13.87
C GLU A 130 4.54 -8.22 -13.76
N LYS A 131 3.42 -7.60 -14.13
CA LYS A 131 3.20 -6.16 -13.95
C LYS A 131 3.28 -5.74 -12.49
N TYR A 132 2.62 -6.46 -11.60
CA TYR A 132 2.63 -6.21 -10.16
C TYR A 132 4.04 -6.24 -9.57
N LYS A 133 4.82 -7.26 -9.94
CA LYS A 133 6.23 -7.38 -9.58
C LYS A 133 7.07 -6.22 -10.11
N ALA A 134 6.86 -5.82 -11.36
CA ALA A 134 7.61 -4.71 -11.98
C ALA A 134 7.31 -3.38 -11.30
N VAL A 135 6.05 -3.12 -10.96
CA VAL A 135 5.60 -1.91 -10.24
C VAL A 135 6.20 -1.87 -8.83
N TRP A 136 6.04 -2.93 -8.04
CA TRP A 136 6.60 -2.99 -6.68
C TRP A 136 8.13 -2.89 -6.66
N LYS A 137 8.79 -3.48 -7.65
CA LYS A 137 10.26 -3.37 -7.75
C LYS A 137 10.73 -1.92 -7.91
N GLN A 138 9.99 -1.10 -8.66
CA GLN A 138 10.31 0.31 -8.86
C GLN A 138 10.02 1.12 -7.60
N ILE A 139 8.86 0.92 -6.98
CA ILE A 139 8.49 1.56 -5.71
C ILE A 139 9.53 1.20 -4.65
N ALA A 140 9.81 -0.09 -4.45
CA ALA A 140 10.76 -0.54 -3.45
C ALA A 140 12.18 0.02 -3.69
N LYS A 141 12.65 0.09 -4.94
CA LYS A 141 13.95 0.69 -5.27
C LYS A 141 13.99 2.20 -4.99
N ARG A 142 12.91 2.93 -5.27
CA ARG A 142 12.83 4.37 -5.01
C ARG A 142 13.02 4.69 -3.54
N PHE A 143 12.46 3.87 -2.68
CA PHE A 143 12.40 4.09 -1.23
C PHE A 143 13.32 3.18 -0.41
N LYS A 144 14.23 2.43 -1.04
CA LYS A 144 15.03 1.37 -0.38
C LYS A 144 15.87 1.84 0.81
N ASP A 145 16.27 3.10 0.83
CA ASP A 145 17.15 3.68 1.84
C ASP A 145 16.39 4.44 2.94
N TYR A 146 15.04 4.52 2.86
CA TYR A 146 14.21 5.05 3.95
C TYR A 146 14.27 4.12 5.17
N ASP A 147 14.21 4.69 6.37
CA ASP A 147 14.25 3.95 7.62
C ASP A 147 12.95 3.17 7.92
N GLU A 148 12.78 2.69 9.15
CA GLU A 148 11.63 1.88 9.57
C GLU A 148 10.31 2.61 9.60
N HIS A 149 10.31 3.95 9.57
CA HIS A 149 9.08 4.73 9.52
C HIS A 149 8.29 4.51 8.23
N LEU A 150 8.92 4.11 7.13
CA LEU A 150 8.21 3.78 5.90
C LEU A 150 7.84 2.30 5.86
N ILE A 151 6.55 2.03 5.70
CA ILE A 151 5.93 0.71 5.56
C ILE A 151 5.32 0.60 4.17
N PHE A 152 5.42 -0.56 3.54
CA PHE A 152 4.70 -0.84 2.30
C PHE A 152 3.50 -1.74 2.57
N GLU A 153 2.36 -1.40 1.99
CA GLU A 153 1.15 -2.21 1.99
C GLU A 153 0.92 -2.76 0.58
N SER A 154 0.88 -4.08 0.47
CA SER A 154 0.83 -4.85 -0.77
C SER A 154 -0.22 -4.33 -1.76
N MET A 155 -1.45 -4.22 -1.31
CA MET A 155 -2.60 -3.74 -2.08
C MET A 155 -3.74 -3.32 -1.16
N ASN A 156 -4.69 -2.56 -1.70
CA ASN A 156 -5.93 -2.23 -1.02
C ASN A 156 -6.97 -3.38 -1.17
N GLU A 157 -8.22 -3.07 -1.27
CA GLU A 157 -9.39 -3.94 -1.30
C GLU A 157 -9.57 -4.68 -2.64
N VAL A 158 -8.59 -5.49 -3.04
CA VAL A 158 -8.67 -6.24 -4.31
C VAL A 158 -9.71 -7.35 -4.20
N THR A 159 -10.59 -7.41 -5.20
CA THR A 159 -11.66 -8.42 -5.29
C THR A 159 -11.66 -9.14 -6.62
N GLY A 160 -12.19 -10.37 -6.61
CA GLY A 160 -12.64 -11.07 -7.80
C GLY A 160 -14.18 -11.02 -7.92
N PRO A 161 -14.77 -11.81 -8.83
CA PRO A 161 -16.23 -11.85 -9.07
C PRO A 161 -17.07 -12.31 -7.88
N GLY A 162 -16.45 -12.84 -6.83
CA GLY A 162 -17.13 -13.28 -5.61
C GLY A 162 -17.88 -14.61 -5.72
N ASN A 163 -17.85 -15.26 -6.86
CA ASN A 163 -18.45 -16.58 -7.07
C ASN A 163 -17.61 -17.74 -6.50
N ASN A 164 -16.32 -17.49 -6.22
CA ASN A 164 -15.43 -18.41 -5.53
C ASN A 164 -14.45 -17.62 -4.65
N ILE A 165 -14.81 -17.39 -3.40
CA ILE A 165 -14.04 -16.56 -2.46
C ILE A 165 -12.67 -17.18 -2.16
N GLN A 166 -12.56 -18.52 -2.06
CA GLN A 166 -11.27 -19.17 -1.83
C GLN A 166 -10.33 -19.00 -3.03
N PHE A 167 -10.84 -19.13 -4.25
CA PHE A 167 -10.03 -18.87 -5.44
C PHE A 167 -9.50 -17.43 -5.49
N ASP A 168 -10.35 -16.45 -5.17
CA ASP A 168 -9.92 -15.06 -5.08
C ASP A 168 -8.87 -14.89 -3.98
N MET A 169 -9.04 -15.57 -2.83
CA MET A 169 -8.10 -15.55 -1.71
C MET A 169 -6.74 -16.14 -2.09
N ASP A 170 -6.74 -17.27 -2.79
CA ASP A 170 -5.51 -17.93 -3.25
C ASP A 170 -4.69 -16.99 -4.15
N ARG A 171 -5.35 -16.27 -5.06
CA ARG A 171 -4.68 -15.29 -5.93
C ARG A 171 -4.17 -14.06 -5.18
N VAL A 172 -4.90 -13.59 -4.18
CA VAL A 172 -4.41 -12.52 -3.29
C VAL A 172 -3.18 -12.99 -2.52
N MET A 173 -3.16 -14.23 -2.03
CA MET A 173 -1.99 -14.81 -1.35
C MET A 173 -0.78 -14.93 -2.30
N GLU A 174 -0.99 -15.34 -3.57
CA GLU A 174 0.09 -15.35 -4.57
C GLU A 174 0.66 -13.95 -4.81
N LEU A 175 -0.18 -12.93 -4.94
CA LEU A 175 0.27 -11.53 -5.08
C LEU A 175 1.03 -11.06 -3.85
N ASN A 176 0.55 -11.39 -2.65
CA ASN A 176 1.26 -11.06 -1.41
C ASN A 176 2.66 -11.70 -1.37
N GLN A 177 2.81 -12.95 -1.85
CA GLN A 177 4.12 -13.60 -1.94
C GLN A 177 5.02 -12.89 -2.96
N VAL A 178 4.50 -12.57 -4.14
CA VAL A 178 5.23 -11.79 -5.16
C VAL A 178 5.69 -10.44 -4.61
N PHE A 179 4.85 -9.77 -3.82
CA PHE A 179 5.18 -8.51 -3.16
C PHE A 179 6.34 -8.66 -2.18
N VAL A 180 6.24 -9.59 -1.22
CA VAL A 180 7.28 -9.81 -0.21
C VAL A 180 8.61 -10.14 -0.87
N ASP A 181 8.64 -11.12 -1.77
CA ASP A 181 9.85 -11.53 -2.47
C ASP A 181 10.48 -10.37 -3.26
N THR A 182 9.64 -9.57 -3.92
CA THR A 182 10.10 -8.43 -4.72
C THR A 182 10.72 -7.36 -3.87
N VAL A 183 10.06 -6.96 -2.78
CA VAL A 183 10.56 -5.92 -1.87
C VAL A 183 11.85 -6.38 -1.22
N ARG A 184 11.91 -7.60 -0.65
CA ARG A 184 13.12 -8.17 -0.03
C ARG A 184 14.27 -8.24 -1.01
N GLY A 185 14.00 -8.64 -2.25
CA GLY A 185 15.00 -8.75 -3.32
C GLY A 185 15.61 -7.42 -3.78
N THR A 186 15.07 -6.27 -3.38
CA THR A 186 15.68 -4.95 -3.66
C THR A 186 16.79 -4.59 -2.68
N GLY A 187 16.92 -5.28 -1.56
CA GLY A 187 18.00 -5.10 -0.59
C GLY A 187 17.93 -3.79 0.20
N SER A 188 19.08 -3.34 0.73
CA SER A 188 19.17 -2.19 1.63
C SER A 188 18.20 -2.34 2.81
N ASN A 189 17.54 -1.26 3.27
CA ASN A 189 16.57 -1.29 4.36
C ASN A 189 15.31 -2.12 4.04
N ASN A 190 15.03 -2.36 2.76
CA ASN A 190 13.91 -3.22 2.36
C ASN A 190 14.09 -4.69 2.78
N ALA A 191 15.33 -5.13 3.04
CA ALA A 191 15.60 -6.45 3.59
C ALA A 191 14.94 -6.66 4.97
N TYR A 192 14.66 -5.58 5.71
CA TYR A 192 14.12 -5.62 7.08
C TYR A 192 12.84 -4.79 7.27
N ARG A 193 12.40 -4.09 6.21
CA ARG A 193 11.21 -3.22 6.24
C ARG A 193 9.97 -3.96 6.67
N TRP A 194 9.12 -3.31 7.46
CA TRP A 194 7.78 -3.78 7.74
C TRP A 194 6.91 -3.75 6.48
N LEU A 195 6.22 -4.86 6.23
CA LEU A 195 5.33 -5.02 5.09
C LEU A 195 3.93 -5.37 5.60
N SER A 196 2.91 -4.79 4.97
CA SER A 196 1.51 -5.05 5.28
C SER A 196 0.87 -5.82 4.14
N VAL A 197 0.16 -6.90 4.46
CA VAL A 197 -0.51 -7.77 3.48
C VAL A 197 -1.98 -7.97 3.86
N PRO A 198 -2.92 -7.83 2.92
CA PRO A 198 -4.34 -8.08 3.16
C PRO A 198 -4.73 -9.52 2.81
N GLY A 199 -5.85 -9.96 3.38
CA GLY A 199 -6.67 -11.00 2.77
C GLY A 199 -7.56 -10.41 1.66
N ARG A 200 -8.39 -11.26 1.02
CA ARG A 200 -9.34 -10.85 -0.01
C ARG A 200 -10.19 -9.67 0.47
N TYR A 201 -10.24 -8.58 -0.33
CA TYR A 201 -10.99 -7.35 -0.06
C TYR A 201 -10.62 -6.67 1.27
N THR A 202 -9.45 -7.00 1.82
CA THR A 202 -9.02 -6.55 3.16
C THR A 202 -10.08 -6.82 4.25
N ASN A 203 -11.00 -7.76 3.98
CA ASN A 203 -12.17 -8.04 4.79
C ASN A 203 -11.83 -9.04 5.89
N ILE A 204 -12.07 -8.66 7.15
CA ILE A 204 -11.75 -9.49 8.31
C ILE A 204 -12.49 -10.84 8.31
N THR A 205 -13.76 -10.86 7.88
CA THR A 205 -14.56 -12.08 7.82
C THR A 205 -14.01 -13.05 6.79
N ASN A 206 -13.69 -12.56 5.58
CA ASN A 206 -13.06 -13.39 4.55
C ASN A 206 -11.71 -13.93 5.03
N THR A 207 -10.88 -13.10 5.66
CA THR A 207 -9.56 -13.49 6.15
C THR A 207 -9.62 -14.56 7.24
N THR A 208 -10.66 -14.56 8.08
CA THR A 208 -10.79 -15.51 9.20
C THR A 208 -11.61 -16.77 8.89
N GLN A 209 -12.47 -16.72 7.87
CA GLN A 209 -13.36 -17.84 7.52
C GLN A 209 -12.86 -18.69 6.35
N TYR A 210 -11.91 -18.21 5.58
CA TYR A 210 -11.31 -18.91 4.45
C TYR A 210 -9.83 -19.21 4.74
N ASP A 211 -9.22 -20.09 3.95
CA ASP A 211 -7.83 -20.53 4.15
C ASP A 211 -6.86 -19.42 3.71
N PHE A 212 -6.70 -18.41 4.59
CA PHE A 212 -5.71 -17.37 4.43
C PHE A 212 -4.42 -17.73 5.17
N ARG A 213 -3.29 -17.53 4.51
CA ARG A 213 -1.96 -17.69 5.07
C ARG A 213 -1.10 -16.47 4.77
N LEU A 214 -0.31 -16.07 5.74
CA LEU A 214 0.73 -15.06 5.51
C LEU A 214 1.76 -15.61 4.51
N PRO A 215 2.32 -14.74 3.65
CA PRO A 215 3.42 -15.15 2.78
C PRO A 215 4.64 -15.60 3.58
N GLU A 216 5.47 -16.43 2.96
CA GLU A 216 6.80 -16.72 3.49
C GLU A 216 7.67 -15.45 3.43
N ASP A 217 8.48 -15.22 4.44
CA ASP A 217 9.41 -14.10 4.49
C ASP A 217 10.81 -14.57 4.89
N THR A 218 11.82 -13.96 4.34
CA THR A 218 13.23 -14.20 4.71
C THR A 218 13.60 -13.59 6.06
N VAL A 219 12.72 -12.75 6.62
CA VAL A 219 12.90 -12.06 7.90
C VAL A 219 11.71 -12.35 8.80
N GLU A 220 11.98 -12.86 9.98
CA GLU A 220 10.93 -13.16 10.96
C GLU A 220 10.29 -11.88 11.52
N ASN A 221 8.99 -11.95 11.77
CA ASN A 221 8.21 -10.92 12.48
C ASN A 221 8.31 -9.52 11.83
N ARG A 222 8.17 -9.44 10.50
CA ARG A 222 8.16 -8.18 9.74
C ARG A 222 6.94 -8.03 8.84
N LEU A 223 5.88 -8.79 9.12
CA LEU A 223 4.62 -8.71 8.38
C LEU A 223 3.49 -8.24 9.29
N PHE A 224 2.67 -7.31 8.80
CA PHE A 224 1.36 -6.96 9.35
C PHE A 224 0.26 -7.57 8.51
N LEU A 225 -0.80 -8.04 9.16
CA LEU A 225 -2.06 -8.33 8.49
C LEU A 225 -2.89 -7.03 8.43
N SER A 226 -3.19 -6.56 7.22
CA SER A 226 -4.10 -5.44 7.02
C SER A 226 -5.54 -5.94 7.00
N VAL A 227 -6.41 -5.30 7.78
CA VAL A 227 -7.85 -5.56 7.76
C VAL A 227 -8.61 -4.23 7.81
N HIS A 228 -9.65 -4.13 6.99
CA HIS A 228 -10.60 -3.03 7.05
C HIS A 228 -11.85 -3.50 7.80
N TYR A 229 -12.28 -2.68 8.77
CA TYR A 229 -13.43 -2.98 9.58
C TYR A 229 -14.48 -1.89 9.41
N TYR A 230 -15.55 -2.20 8.71
CA TYR A 230 -16.71 -1.34 8.57
C TYR A 230 -17.80 -1.81 9.54
N ASN A 231 -18.06 -1.02 10.57
CA ASN A 231 -19.16 -1.31 11.48
C ASN A 231 -20.47 -0.75 10.91
N TRP A 232 -21.27 -1.60 10.29
CA TRP A 232 -22.59 -1.26 9.73
C TRP A 232 -23.59 -0.72 10.76
N LEU A 233 -23.34 -0.89 12.08
CA LEU A 233 -24.15 -0.28 13.15
C LEU A 233 -24.11 1.26 13.15
N PHE A 234 -23.15 1.88 12.46
CA PHE A 234 -23.07 3.34 12.34
C PHE A 234 -23.74 3.90 11.08
N GLY A 235 -24.51 3.09 10.36
CA GLY A 235 -25.31 3.57 9.22
C GLY A 235 -24.50 4.10 8.03
N LEU A 236 -23.23 3.77 7.91
CA LEU A 236 -22.37 4.19 6.81
C LEU A 236 -22.40 3.22 5.61
N ALA A 237 -23.20 2.16 5.69
CA ALA A 237 -23.23 1.09 4.70
C ALA A 237 -24.44 1.10 3.75
N GLU A 238 -25.33 2.05 3.86
CA GLU A 238 -26.51 2.12 2.99
C GLU A 238 -26.77 3.57 2.56
N ASN A 239 -26.23 3.94 1.41
CA ASN A 239 -26.88 4.86 0.44
C ASN A 239 -26.32 4.61 -0.93
#